data_3be33bd0f7f8b3e0c6dbda4ef494d5d1
#
_entry.id   3be33bd0f7f8b3e0c6dbda4ef494d5d1
#
_cell.length_a   1.000
_cell.length_b   1.000
_cell.length_c   1.000
_cell.angle_alpha   90.00
_cell.angle_beta   90.00
_cell.angle_gamma   90.00
#
_symmetry.space_group_name_H-M   'P 1'
#
loop_
_entity.id
_entity.type
_entity.pdbx_description
1 polymer ?
#
loop_
_entity_poly.entity_id
_entity_poly.type
_entity_poly.pdbx_seq_one_letter_code
_entity_poly.pdbx_strand_id
1 'polypeptide(L)'
;MISPLAFVDPAAKLGKNVTVQPFAYIEGDVEIGDDCIIMSGARILDGTRLGQKNKVHHGAVLGTVPQDFHYTGEKSLLIIGDQNDIRENVVVSRATHEGDATRIGSENFLMDGVHLCHDVQIGNHCVLGLKTIVAGDCRISDCTILSSNVILQQQCHIGSWVLIQSGCRIAKDVPPYVIMNGNPAGYHGINAVVLQHKHQVTDRIL
;
A
#
# COMPACT_ATOMS: atom_id res chain seq x y z
N MET A 1 5.65 -23.35 4.73
CA MET A 1 4.94 -24.15 5.77
C MET A 1 3.54 -23.61 5.97
N ILE A 2 2.49 -24.45 5.89
CA ILE A 2 1.10 -24.01 6.09
C ILE A 2 0.60 -24.62 7.39
N SER A 3 0.08 -23.76 8.28
CA SER A 3 -0.50 -24.22 9.56
C SER A 3 -1.80 -24.99 9.31
N PRO A 4 -2.04 -26.11 10.01
CA PRO A 4 -3.31 -26.85 9.92
C PRO A 4 -4.51 -26.06 10.50
N LEU A 5 -4.25 -24.96 11.22
CA LEU A 5 -5.28 -24.05 11.75
C LEU A 5 -5.53 -22.85 10.81
N ALA A 6 -4.86 -22.73 9.70
CA ALA A 6 -5.16 -21.75 8.66
C ALA A 6 -6.23 -22.29 7.71
N PHE A 7 -7.04 -21.40 7.17
CA PHE A 7 -7.89 -21.72 6.04
C PHE A 7 -7.19 -21.27 4.75
N VAL A 8 -6.96 -22.19 3.85
CA VAL A 8 -6.45 -21.90 2.51
C VAL A 8 -7.36 -22.63 1.52
N ASP A 9 -8.05 -21.88 0.68
CA ASP A 9 -8.91 -22.48 -0.35
C ASP A 9 -8.06 -23.33 -1.31
N PRO A 10 -8.50 -24.52 -1.68
CA PRO A 10 -7.77 -25.41 -2.59
C PRO A 10 -7.48 -24.82 -3.98
N ALA A 11 -8.24 -23.80 -4.42
CA ALA A 11 -8.03 -23.12 -5.70
C ALA A 11 -6.94 -22.03 -5.62
N ALA A 12 -6.55 -21.59 -4.42
CA ALA A 12 -5.50 -20.61 -4.25
C ALA A 12 -4.14 -21.13 -4.74
N LYS A 13 -3.39 -20.25 -5.41
CA LYS A 13 -2.06 -20.59 -5.95
C LYS A 13 -0.98 -20.03 -5.03
N LEU A 14 -0.26 -20.89 -4.35
CA LEU A 14 0.85 -20.54 -3.49
C LEU A 14 2.18 -20.91 -4.12
N GLY A 15 3.12 -19.98 -4.09
CA GLY A 15 4.49 -20.19 -4.52
C GLY A 15 5.29 -21.08 -3.56
N LYS A 16 6.60 -21.18 -3.82
CA LYS A 16 7.52 -21.98 -3.01
C LYS A 16 7.78 -21.28 -1.67
N ASN A 17 8.03 -22.09 -0.62
CA ASN A 17 8.42 -21.62 0.71
C ASN A 17 7.45 -20.65 1.39
N VAL A 18 6.19 -20.55 0.91
CA VAL A 18 5.18 -19.70 1.55
C VAL A 18 4.89 -20.24 2.96
N THR A 19 4.92 -19.32 3.93
CA THR A 19 4.54 -19.60 5.32
C THR A 19 3.17 -19.00 5.60
N VAL A 20 2.21 -19.85 6.03
CA VAL A 20 0.88 -19.40 6.44
C VAL A 20 0.67 -19.78 7.90
N GLN A 21 0.52 -18.79 8.77
CA GLN A 21 0.38 -18.98 10.21
C GLN A 21 -1.07 -19.33 10.62
N PRO A 22 -1.29 -19.80 11.87
CA PRO A 22 -2.62 -20.15 12.36
C PRO A 22 -3.64 -19.02 12.18
N PHE A 23 -4.88 -19.38 11.84
CA PHE A 23 -6.02 -18.46 11.68
C PHE A 23 -5.88 -17.44 10.53
N ALA A 24 -4.87 -17.55 9.69
CA ALA A 24 -4.84 -16.84 8.41
C ALA A 24 -5.93 -17.41 7.49
N TYR A 25 -6.50 -16.56 6.63
CA TYR A 25 -7.61 -16.91 5.74
C TYR A 25 -7.25 -16.48 4.30
N ILE A 26 -7.26 -17.43 3.37
CA ILE A 26 -6.89 -17.20 1.96
C ILE A 26 -8.00 -17.77 1.07
N GLU A 27 -8.62 -16.90 0.24
CA GLU A 27 -9.68 -17.26 -0.69
C GLU A 27 -9.16 -17.90 -1.98
N GLY A 28 -10.06 -18.36 -2.85
CA GLY A 28 -9.74 -19.22 -3.99
C GLY A 28 -9.10 -18.50 -5.18
N ASP A 29 -9.52 -17.27 -5.51
CA ASP A 29 -8.92 -16.48 -6.59
C ASP A 29 -7.76 -15.62 -6.08
N VAL A 30 -6.81 -16.26 -5.38
CA VAL A 30 -5.61 -15.65 -4.82
C VAL A 30 -4.35 -16.28 -5.41
N GLU A 31 -3.37 -15.44 -5.76
CA GLU A 31 -2.03 -15.88 -6.13
C GLU A 31 -1.00 -15.24 -5.21
N ILE A 32 -0.13 -16.04 -4.59
CA ILE A 32 0.93 -15.60 -3.68
C ILE A 32 2.27 -16.11 -4.20
N GLY A 33 3.21 -15.20 -4.42
CA GLY A 33 4.56 -15.50 -4.87
C GLY A 33 5.42 -16.21 -3.82
N ASP A 34 6.64 -16.57 -4.22
CA ASP A 34 7.59 -17.33 -3.42
C ASP A 34 8.01 -16.57 -2.14
N ASP A 35 8.40 -17.32 -1.11
CA ASP A 35 9.00 -16.84 0.13
C ASP A 35 8.14 -15.83 0.93
N CYS A 36 6.84 -15.77 0.69
CA CYS A 36 5.91 -14.91 1.42
C CYS A 36 5.59 -15.47 2.82
N ILE A 37 5.34 -14.56 3.75
CA ILE A 37 4.89 -14.87 5.12
C ILE A 37 3.53 -14.23 5.37
N ILE A 38 2.51 -15.06 5.58
CA ILE A 38 1.15 -14.64 5.93
C ILE A 38 0.94 -14.96 7.41
N MET A 39 0.88 -13.92 8.24
CA MET A 39 0.84 -14.06 9.70
C MET A 39 -0.59 -14.33 10.20
N SER A 40 -0.68 -14.69 11.48
CA SER A 40 -1.94 -15.09 12.11
C SER A 40 -3.04 -14.04 11.99
N GLY A 41 -4.23 -14.46 11.57
CA GLY A 41 -5.39 -13.60 11.40
C GLY A 41 -5.37 -12.68 10.18
N ALA A 42 -4.31 -12.70 9.36
CA ALA A 42 -4.31 -12.00 8.09
C ALA A 42 -5.31 -12.64 7.11
N ARG A 43 -5.93 -11.82 6.28
CA ARG A 43 -6.91 -12.26 5.29
C ARG A 43 -6.50 -11.83 3.89
N ILE A 44 -6.43 -12.76 2.97
CA ILE A 44 -6.14 -12.51 1.55
C ILE A 44 -7.38 -12.92 0.77
N LEU A 45 -8.06 -11.95 0.20
CA LEU A 45 -9.36 -12.13 -0.42
C LEU A 45 -9.23 -12.24 -1.94
N ASP A 46 -10.29 -12.71 -2.58
CA ASP A 46 -10.37 -12.94 -4.02
C ASP A 46 -9.93 -11.73 -4.85
N GLY A 47 -9.27 -12.00 -5.98
CA GLY A 47 -8.71 -10.99 -6.86
C GLY A 47 -7.33 -10.47 -6.43
N THR A 48 -6.73 -11.00 -5.35
CA THR A 48 -5.41 -10.57 -4.89
C THR A 48 -4.29 -11.34 -5.60
N ARG A 49 -3.31 -10.60 -6.11
CA ARG A 49 -2.06 -11.09 -6.70
C ARG A 49 -0.90 -10.50 -5.92
N LEU A 50 -0.26 -11.31 -5.10
CA LEU A 50 0.85 -10.92 -4.23
C LEU A 50 2.15 -11.45 -4.80
N GLY A 51 3.12 -10.58 -5.08
CA GLY A 51 4.46 -10.95 -5.52
C GLY A 51 5.25 -11.74 -4.47
N GLN A 52 6.54 -11.86 -4.65
CA GLN A 52 7.39 -12.67 -3.79
C GLN A 52 7.93 -11.90 -2.56
N LYS A 53 8.34 -12.65 -1.53
CA LYS A 53 9.02 -12.13 -0.31
C LYS A 53 8.25 -11.06 0.44
N ASN A 54 6.94 -11.02 0.30
CA ASN A 54 6.09 -10.11 1.06
C ASN A 54 5.84 -10.65 2.48
N LYS A 55 5.74 -9.74 3.44
CA LYS A 55 5.30 -10.04 4.81
C LYS A 55 3.95 -9.38 5.05
N VAL A 56 2.94 -10.18 5.33
CA VAL A 56 1.59 -9.71 5.67
C VAL A 56 1.36 -10.01 7.14
N HIS A 57 1.32 -8.95 7.94
CA HIS A 57 1.25 -9.06 9.41
C HIS A 57 -0.17 -9.31 9.93
N HIS A 58 -0.26 -9.47 11.25
CA HIS A 58 -1.47 -9.87 11.96
C HIS A 58 -2.66 -8.95 11.66
N GLY A 59 -3.80 -9.54 11.33
CA GLY A 59 -5.03 -8.81 11.10
C GLY A 59 -5.08 -7.94 9.84
N ALA A 60 -4.04 -7.94 9.01
CA ALA A 60 -4.10 -7.25 7.72
C ALA A 60 -5.13 -7.91 6.80
N VAL A 61 -5.85 -7.10 6.00
CA VAL A 61 -6.87 -7.56 5.07
C VAL A 61 -6.58 -7.01 3.68
N LEU A 62 -6.25 -7.89 2.74
CA LEU A 62 -5.90 -7.54 1.38
C LEU A 62 -6.97 -8.01 0.40
N GLY A 63 -7.38 -7.15 -0.53
CA GLY A 63 -8.37 -7.46 -1.55
C GLY A 63 -9.82 -7.26 -1.12
N THR A 64 -10.10 -6.39 -0.13
CA THR A 64 -11.48 -6.08 0.25
C THR A 64 -12.26 -5.52 -0.93
N VAL A 65 -13.57 -5.76 -0.94
CA VAL A 65 -14.46 -5.09 -1.90
C VAL A 65 -14.36 -3.58 -1.75
N PRO A 66 -14.42 -2.82 -2.87
CA PRO A 66 -14.41 -1.37 -2.83
C PRO A 66 -15.54 -0.79 -1.97
N GLN A 67 -15.21 0.22 -1.17
CA GLN A 67 -16.21 1.01 -0.45
C GLN A 67 -16.62 2.20 -1.34
N ASP A 68 -17.21 1.89 -2.47
CA ASP A 68 -17.69 2.87 -3.46
C ASP A 68 -19.13 2.55 -3.86
N PHE A 69 -19.96 3.59 -3.98
CA PHE A 69 -21.38 3.44 -4.31
C PHE A 69 -21.63 2.94 -5.74
N HIS A 70 -20.64 3.05 -6.62
CA HIS A 70 -20.74 2.59 -8.01
C HIS A 70 -20.33 1.12 -8.17
N TYR A 71 -19.68 0.53 -7.16
CA TYR A 71 -19.27 -0.87 -7.22
C TYR A 71 -20.50 -1.79 -7.11
N THR A 72 -20.71 -2.67 -8.10
CA THR A 72 -21.88 -3.56 -8.19
C THR A 72 -21.51 -5.04 -8.15
N GLY A 73 -20.21 -5.37 -7.94
CA GLY A 73 -19.73 -6.75 -7.84
C GLY A 73 -18.75 -7.15 -8.95
N GLU A 74 -18.16 -6.16 -9.63
CA GLU A 74 -17.19 -6.36 -10.71
C GLU A 74 -15.99 -7.19 -10.26
N LYS A 75 -15.48 -8.03 -11.17
CA LYS A 75 -14.25 -8.77 -10.96
C LYS A 75 -13.04 -7.87 -11.19
N SER A 76 -12.55 -7.30 -10.13
CA SER A 76 -11.39 -6.42 -10.13
C SER A 76 -10.25 -7.00 -9.29
N LEU A 77 -9.08 -6.41 -9.36
CA LEU A 77 -7.86 -6.95 -8.80
C LEU A 77 -7.23 -6.02 -7.75
N LEU A 78 -6.46 -6.64 -6.86
CA LEU A 78 -5.39 -6.02 -6.08
C LEU A 78 -4.07 -6.67 -6.49
N ILE A 79 -3.13 -5.88 -7.01
CA ILE A 79 -1.81 -6.36 -7.42
C ILE A 79 -0.74 -5.72 -6.54
N ILE A 80 0.04 -6.54 -5.87
CA ILE A 80 1.11 -6.11 -4.97
C ILE A 80 2.42 -6.71 -5.49
N GLY A 81 3.45 -5.89 -5.64
CA GLY A 81 4.78 -6.30 -6.05
C GLY A 81 5.53 -7.09 -4.98
N ASP A 82 6.83 -7.01 -5.00
CA ASP A 82 7.73 -7.84 -4.19
C ASP A 82 8.22 -7.12 -2.93
N GLN A 83 8.62 -7.90 -1.92
CA GLN A 83 9.39 -7.42 -0.76
C GLN A 83 8.71 -6.31 0.04
N ASN A 84 7.38 -6.24 0.05
CA ASN A 84 6.66 -5.29 0.89
C ASN A 84 6.52 -5.83 2.32
N ASP A 85 6.60 -4.92 3.29
CA ASP A 85 6.28 -5.17 4.69
C ASP A 85 4.94 -4.52 5.01
N ILE A 86 3.88 -5.33 5.07
CA ILE A 86 2.49 -4.90 5.27
C ILE A 86 2.11 -5.20 6.70
N ARG A 87 2.13 -4.16 7.54
CA ARG A 87 2.01 -4.29 8.99
C ARG A 87 0.57 -4.59 9.46
N GLU A 88 0.44 -4.60 10.77
CA GLU A 88 -0.77 -5.02 11.46
C GLU A 88 -1.99 -4.18 11.04
N ASN A 89 -3.13 -4.83 10.86
CA ASN A 89 -4.42 -4.19 10.58
C ASN A 89 -4.43 -3.28 9.33
N VAL A 90 -3.48 -3.42 8.42
CA VAL A 90 -3.52 -2.74 7.13
C VAL A 90 -4.70 -3.26 6.32
N VAL A 91 -5.47 -2.36 5.71
CA VAL A 91 -6.58 -2.71 4.83
C VAL A 91 -6.33 -2.17 3.43
N VAL A 92 -6.45 -3.01 2.42
CA VAL A 92 -6.30 -2.61 1.01
C VAL A 92 -7.48 -3.13 0.21
N SER A 93 -8.20 -2.21 -0.45
CA SER A 93 -9.30 -2.57 -1.34
C SER A 93 -8.78 -2.89 -2.75
N ARG A 94 -9.47 -3.78 -3.45
CA ARG A 94 -9.28 -3.96 -4.90
C ARG A 94 -9.91 -2.81 -5.68
N ALA A 95 -9.74 -2.78 -7.01
CA ALA A 95 -10.29 -1.73 -7.87
C ALA A 95 -11.82 -1.83 -8.03
N THR A 96 -12.44 -0.78 -8.58
CA THR A 96 -13.91 -0.69 -8.76
C THR A 96 -14.38 -1.30 -10.06
N HIS A 97 -13.61 -1.20 -11.16
CA HIS A 97 -14.08 -1.60 -12.48
C HIS A 97 -13.58 -2.99 -12.89
N GLU A 98 -14.35 -3.64 -13.76
CA GLU A 98 -14.03 -4.97 -14.30
C GLU A 98 -12.64 -4.98 -14.95
N GLY A 99 -11.78 -5.89 -14.49
CA GLY A 99 -10.42 -6.06 -14.99
C GLY A 99 -9.40 -5.02 -14.53
N ASP A 100 -9.82 -3.96 -13.85
CA ASP A 100 -8.91 -2.97 -13.27
C ASP A 100 -8.27 -3.46 -11.98
N ALA A 101 -7.21 -2.75 -11.54
CA ALA A 101 -6.46 -3.13 -10.33
C ALA A 101 -6.05 -1.93 -9.49
N THR A 102 -6.25 -2.03 -8.18
CA THR A 102 -5.45 -1.30 -7.20
C THR A 102 -4.03 -1.88 -7.23
N ARG A 103 -3.00 -1.03 -7.26
CA ARG A 103 -1.61 -1.48 -7.42
C ARG A 103 -0.70 -0.93 -6.35
N ILE A 104 0.13 -1.79 -5.81
CA ILE A 104 1.22 -1.44 -4.89
C ILE A 104 2.50 -2.01 -5.50
N GLY A 105 3.51 -1.18 -5.69
CA GLY A 105 4.81 -1.60 -6.19
C GLY A 105 5.58 -2.47 -5.19
N SER A 106 6.89 -2.39 -5.25
CA SER A 106 7.78 -3.24 -4.46
C SER A 106 8.52 -2.45 -3.39
N GLU A 107 9.01 -3.17 -2.36
CA GLU A 107 9.86 -2.64 -1.30
C GLU A 107 9.21 -1.50 -0.51
N ASN A 108 7.89 -1.54 -0.36
CA ASN A 108 7.15 -0.56 0.43
C ASN A 108 7.00 -1.01 1.89
N PHE A 109 6.91 -0.04 2.78
CA PHE A 109 6.61 -0.24 4.20
C PHE A 109 5.27 0.41 4.55
N LEU A 110 4.23 -0.41 4.73
CA LEU A 110 2.90 0.03 5.14
C LEU A 110 2.74 -0.22 6.64
N MET A 111 2.79 0.83 7.45
CA MET A 111 2.73 0.72 8.91
C MET A 111 1.33 0.36 9.41
N ASP A 112 1.21 0.04 10.69
CA ASP A 112 -0.04 -0.39 11.34
C ASP A 112 -1.22 0.53 11.02
N GLY A 113 -2.34 -0.10 10.67
CA GLY A 113 -3.61 0.57 10.43
C GLY A 113 -3.67 1.47 9.19
N VAL A 114 -2.72 1.37 8.27
CA VAL A 114 -2.81 2.04 6.96
C VAL A 114 -4.04 1.51 6.21
N HIS A 115 -4.81 2.44 5.62
CA HIS A 115 -5.97 2.10 4.81
C HIS A 115 -5.80 2.66 3.39
N LEU A 116 -5.78 1.76 2.41
CA LEU A 116 -5.75 2.09 1.00
C LEU A 116 -7.09 1.76 0.37
N CYS A 117 -7.78 2.80 -0.10
CA CYS A 117 -9.04 2.63 -0.82
C CYS A 117 -8.81 2.05 -2.23
N HIS A 118 -9.90 1.92 -2.97
CA HIS A 118 -9.94 1.36 -4.32
C HIS A 118 -9.16 2.20 -5.34
N ASP A 119 -8.66 1.57 -6.39
CA ASP A 119 -8.00 2.20 -7.55
C ASP A 119 -6.72 2.98 -7.24
N VAL A 120 -6.19 2.86 -6.00
CA VAL A 120 -4.95 3.50 -5.58
C VAL A 120 -3.75 2.88 -6.32
N GLN A 121 -2.80 3.73 -6.73
CA GLN A 121 -1.54 3.33 -7.36
C GLN A 121 -0.38 3.80 -6.49
N ILE A 122 0.41 2.89 -5.95
CA ILE A 122 1.61 3.20 -5.15
C ILE A 122 2.84 2.66 -5.89
N GLY A 123 3.86 3.49 -6.02
CA GLY A 123 5.15 3.13 -6.60
C GLY A 123 5.99 2.23 -5.67
N ASN A 124 7.30 2.34 -5.78
CA ASN A 124 8.25 1.51 -5.05
C ASN A 124 8.93 2.31 -3.94
N HIS A 125 9.47 1.61 -2.94
CA HIS A 125 10.25 2.19 -1.84
C HIS A 125 9.52 3.29 -1.06
N CYS A 126 8.19 3.23 -1.01
CA CYS A 126 7.38 4.18 -0.25
C CYS A 126 7.22 3.74 1.21
N VAL A 127 7.08 4.73 2.09
CA VAL A 127 6.74 4.52 3.50
C VAL A 127 5.40 5.19 3.79
N LEU A 128 4.42 4.42 4.24
CA LEU A 128 3.14 4.93 4.70
C LEU A 128 3.07 4.74 6.22
N GLY A 129 3.10 5.86 6.94
CA GLY A 129 3.11 5.89 8.40
C GLY A 129 1.81 5.43 9.03
N LEU A 130 1.85 5.22 10.34
CA LEU A 130 0.74 4.70 11.14
C LEU A 130 -0.59 5.39 10.81
N LYS A 131 -1.63 4.59 10.56
CA LYS A 131 -3.02 5.07 10.34
C LYS A 131 -3.16 6.10 9.23
N THR A 132 -2.28 6.07 8.24
CA THR A 132 -2.42 6.87 7.02
C THR A 132 -3.60 6.32 6.20
N ILE A 133 -4.42 7.24 5.69
CA ILE A 133 -5.58 6.92 4.85
C ILE A 133 -5.35 7.51 3.47
N VAL A 134 -5.43 6.67 2.45
CA VAL A 134 -5.34 7.05 1.04
C VAL A 134 -6.69 6.78 0.39
N ALA A 135 -7.41 7.84 0.06
CA ALA A 135 -8.72 7.73 -0.58
C ALA A 135 -8.60 7.22 -2.03
N GLY A 136 -9.73 6.89 -2.64
CA GLY A 136 -9.76 6.25 -3.96
C GLY A 136 -9.07 7.03 -5.06
N ASP A 137 -8.55 6.31 -6.05
CA ASP A 137 -7.93 6.85 -7.26
C ASP A 137 -6.73 7.79 -7.03
N CYS A 138 -6.06 7.66 -5.86
CA CYS A 138 -4.83 8.39 -5.58
C CYS A 138 -3.62 7.71 -6.22
N ARG A 139 -2.62 8.52 -6.59
CA ARG A 139 -1.33 8.05 -7.09
C ARG A 139 -0.19 8.55 -6.22
N ILE A 140 0.67 7.65 -5.77
CA ILE A 140 1.84 7.95 -4.97
C ILE A 140 3.06 7.41 -5.72
N SER A 141 3.94 8.31 -6.13
CA SER A 141 5.15 7.96 -6.87
C SER A 141 6.24 7.42 -5.94
N ASP A 142 7.30 6.88 -6.54
CA ASP A 142 8.39 6.19 -5.84
C ASP A 142 9.06 7.03 -4.73
N CYS A 143 9.58 6.35 -3.73
CA CYS A 143 10.41 6.90 -2.67
C CYS A 143 9.72 8.01 -1.85
N THR A 144 8.40 8.00 -1.77
CA THR A 144 7.61 8.99 -1.03
C THR A 144 7.35 8.51 0.38
N ILE A 145 7.44 9.43 1.33
CA ILE A 145 7.17 9.17 2.75
C ILE A 145 5.93 9.95 3.19
N LEU A 146 4.87 9.24 3.52
CA LEU A 146 3.73 9.76 4.24
C LEU A 146 3.93 9.42 5.72
N SER A 147 4.11 10.43 6.57
CA SER A 147 4.24 10.19 8.01
C SER A 147 2.90 9.76 8.63
N SER A 148 2.85 9.57 9.95
CA SER A 148 1.66 9.03 10.61
C SER A 148 0.44 9.95 10.51
N ASN A 149 -0.75 9.36 10.42
CA ASN A 149 -2.05 10.05 10.38
C ASN A 149 -2.18 11.05 9.20
N VAL A 150 -1.57 10.77 8.07
CA VAL A 150 -1.77 11.52 6.84
C VAL A 150 -3.07 11.06 6.18
N ILE A 151 -3.85 12.02 5.67
CA ILE A 151 -5.08 11.75 4.92
C ILE A 151 -4.95 12.34 3.52
N LEU A 152 -4.99 11.52 2.50
CA LEU A 152 -5.07 11.94 1.10
C LEU A 152 -6.53 11.95 0.65
N GLN A 153 -6.95 13.09 0.10
CA GLN A 153 -8.25 13.18 -0.56
C GLN A 153 -8.21 12.41 -1.89
N GLN A 154 -9.37 11.94 -2.32
CA GLN A 154 -9.55 11.21 -3.58
C GLN A 154 -8.91 11.93 -4.77
N GLN A 155 -8.32 11.15 -5.69
CA GLN A 155 -7.72 11.61 -6.95
C GLN A 155 -6.48 12.50 -6.80
N CYS A 156 -5.85 12.56 -5.63
CA CYS A 156 -4.60 13.30 -5.46
C CYS A 156 -3.40 12.53 -6.03
N HIS A 157 -2.49 13.25 -6.69
CA HIS A 157 -1.22 12.72 -7.18
C HIS A 157 -0.06 13.26 -6.33
N ILE A 158 0.76 12.37 -5.79
CA ILE A 158 1.94 12.72 -4.99
C ILE A 158 3.19 12.33 -5.78
N GLY A 159 4.04 13.32 -6.03
CA GLY A 159 5.30 13.13 -6.75
C GLY A 159 6.31 12.29 -5.97
N SER A 160 7.40 11.88 -6.65
CA SER A 160 8.48 11.11 -6.03
C SER A 160 9.27 11.93 -5.02
N TRP A 161 9.85 11.26 -4.02
CA TRP A 161 10.73 11.87 -3.03
C TRP A 161 10.06 12.97 -2.18
N VAL A 162 8.75 12.92 -2.06
CA VAL A 162 7.97 13.81 -1.21
C VAL A 162 8.02 13.32 0.23
N LEU A 163 8.10 14.27 1.18
CA LEU A 163 7.86 14.02 2.59
C LEU A 163 6.59 14.75 3.03
N ILE A 164 5.58 14.02 3.43
CA ILE A 164 4.37 14.57 4.04
C ILE A 164 4.45 14.35 5.55
N GLN A 165 4.47 15.43 6.32
CA GLN A 165 4.57 15.39 7.77
C GLN A 165 3.29 14.85 8.44
N SER A 166 3.41 14.41 9.69
CA SER A 166 2.32 13.77 10.43
C SER A 166 1.10 14.69 10.59
N GLY A 167 -0.10 14.08 10.49
CA GLY A 167 -1.36 14.78 10.67
C GLY A 167 -1.79 15.68 9.49
N CYS A 168 -1.07 15.64 8.39
CA CYS A 168 -1.43 16.42 7.20
C CYS A 168 -2.69 15.89 6.51
N ARG A 169 -3.51 16.83 6.01
CA ARG A 169 -4.60 16.53 5.07
C ARG A 169 -4.27 17.11 3.69
N ILE A 170 -4.03 16.24 2.75
CA ILE A 170 -3.71 16.56 1.35
C ILE A 170 -5.01 16.56 0.53
N ALA A 171 -5.28 17.66 -0.15
CA ALA A 171 -6.47 17.84 -0.99
C ALA A 171 -6.14 18.30 -2.42
N LYS A 172 -4.87 18.32 -2.78
CA LYS A 172 -4.36 18.72 -4.10
C LYS A 172 -3.11 17.91 -4.43
N ASP A 173 -2.73 17.91 -5.69
CA ASP A 173 -1.50 17.29 -6.14
C ASP A 173 -0.27 17.93 -5.50
N VAL A 174 0.74 17.10 -5.25
CA VAL A 174 1.99 17.50 -4.60
C VAL A 174 3.14 17.23 -5.57
N PRO A 175 3.90 18.27 -5.99
CA PRO A 175 5.03 18.09 -6.88
C PRO A 175 6.16 17.29 -6.20
N PRO A 176 7.08 16.66 -6.98
CA PRO A 176 8.18 15.90 -6.41
C PRO A 176 9.16 16.76 -5.61
N TYR A 177 9.91 16.11 -4.71
CA TYR A 177 10.99 16.69 -3.90
C TYR A 177 10.58 17.80 -2.91
N VAL A 178 9.35 17.83 -2.49
CA VAL A 178 8.88 18.82 -1.51
C VAL A 178 8.53 18.20 -0.17
N ILE A 179 8.49 19.06 0.85
CA ILE A 179 7.96 18.75 2.17
C ILE A 179 6.61 19.45 2.31
N MET A 180 5.59 18.71 2.73
CA MET A 180 4.26 19.23 3.03
C MET A 180 4.00 19.17 4.53
N ASN A 181 3.34 20.21 5.09
CA ASN A 181 2.95 20.25 6.49
C ASN A 181 1.59 20.93 6.67
N GLY A 182 0.91 20.61 7.78
CA GLY A 182 -0.31 21.27 8.21
C GLY A 182 -1.62 20.59 7.80
N ASN A 183 -2.74 21.16 8.28
CA ASN A 183 -4.11 20.74 7.96
C ASN A 183 -5.01 21.99 7.80
N PRO A 184 -5.38 22.40 6.58
CA PRO A 184 -4.97 21.80 5.30
C PRO A 184 -3.46 21.92 5.07
N ALA A 185 -2.91 20.93 4.34
CA ALA A 185 -1.47 20.89 4.09
C ALA A 185 -1.02 21.98 3.11
N GLY A 186 0.11 22.59 3.41
CA GLY A 186 0.79 23.58 2.58
C GLY A 186 2.25 23.19 2.31
N TYR A 187 2.85 23.85 1.34
CA TYR A 187 4.27 23.71 1.04
C TYR A 187 5.12 24.20 2.22
N HIS A 188 6.03 23.38 2.70
CA HIS A 188 6.90 23.67 3.84
C HIS A 188 8.38 23.83 3.45
N GLY A 189 8.74 23.43 2.25
CA GLY A 189 10.10 23.52 1.75
C GLY A 189 10.45 22.41 0.76
N ILE A 190 11.69 22.44 0.33
CA ILE A 190 12.28 21.40 -0.52
C ILE A 190 12.79 20.28 0.36
N ASN A 191 12.66 19.03 -0.09
CA ASN A 191 13.28 17.87 0.57
C ASN A 191 14.80 17.86 0.31
N ALA A 192 15.50 18.82 0.92
CA ALA A 192 16.92 19.09 0.71
C ALA A 192 17.79 17.88 1.04
N VAL A 193 17.42 17.13 2.09
CA VAL A 193 18.16 15.92 2.50
C VAL A 193 18.25 14.90 1.36
N VAL A 194 17.15 14.67 0.66
CA VAL A 194 17.11 13.75 -0.46
C VAL A 194 17.93 14.29 -1.64
N LEU A 195 17.75 15.58 -1.96
CA LEU A 195 18.48 16.20 -3.07
C LEU A 195 20.00 16.18 -2.85
N GLN A 196 20.46 16.47 -1.63
CA GLN A 196 21.89 16.44 -1.29
C GLN A 196 22.46 15.01 -1.31
N HIS A 197 21.79 14.05 -0.67
CA HIS A 197 22.35 12.70 -0.48
C HIS A 197 22.11 11.76 -1.67
N LYS A 198 21.00 11.91 -2.38
CA LYS A 198 20.64 10.99 -3.48
C LYS A 198 20.96 11.54 -4.87
N HIS A 199 20.89 12.85 -5.06
CA HIS A 199 21.07 13.48 -6.36
C HIS A 199 22.32 14.38 -6.45
N GLN A 200 23.17 14.40 -5.41
CA GLN A 200 24.42 15.15 -5.36
C GLN A 200 24.27 16.65 -5.67
N VAL A 201 23.13 17.23 -5.30
CA VAL A 201 22.88 18.66 -5.45
C VAL A 201 23.59 19.42 -4.34
N THR A 202 24.28 20.50 -4.67
CA THR A 202 25.02 21.34 -3.72
C THR A 202 24.14 22.41 -3.09
N ASP A 203 24.50 22.90 -1.91
CA ASP A 203 23.78 23.96 -1.17
C ASP A 203 23.58 25.25 -2.00
N ARG A 204 24.39 25.46 -3.05
CA ARG A 204 24.26 26.63 -3.94
C ARG A 204 23.06 26.55 -4.88
N ILE A 205 22.46 25.36 -5.04
CA ILE A 205 21.34 25.11 -5.94
C ILE A 205 20.02 25.03 -5.16
N LEU A 206 20.09 24.76 -3.86
CA LEU A 206 18.96 24.71 -2.93
C LEU A 206 18.69 26.07 -2.31
#